data_de4969b0800d5df9f4249ed2f022142a
#
_entry.id   de4969b0800d5df9f4249ed2f022142a
#
_cell.length_a   1.000
_cell.length_b   1.000
_cell.length_c   1.000
_cell.angle_alpha   90.00
_cell.angle_beta   90.00
_cell.angle_gamma   90.00
#
_symmetry.space_group_name_H-M   'P 1'
#
loop_
_entity.id
_entity.type
_entity.pdbx_description
1 polymer ?
#
loop_
_entity_poly.entity_id
_entity_poly.type
_entity_poly.pdbx_seq_one_letter_code
_entity_poly.pdbx_strand_id
1 'polypeptide(L)'
;MKLIFKYSTLLTIGMLIFVSCKSTKDVIAEPVKDLNGRWRIVMVTRNTVDITQYVDSAGFRLTLGDDNTYTLENNNIPFLVNSNGSWSADDPQYPYNLSFTPNDSTTTFTGKIGTPVIKGVRNLEVTFSPGCAANSYVYMFEKIQ
;
A
#
# COMPACT_ATOMS: atom_id res chain seq x y z
N MET A 1 46.72 -7.54 -51.40
CA MET A 1 46.39 -6.34 -50.59
C MET A 1 44.86 -6.12 -50.36
N LYS A 2 44.01 -6.32 -51.33
CA LYS A 2 42.54 -6.12 -51.18
C LYS A 2 41.84 -7.12 -50.26
N LEU A 3 42.33 -8.34 -50.08
CA LEU A 3 41.71 -9.35 -49.20
C LEU A 3 41.95 -9.05 -47.73
N ILE A 4 43.14 -8.62 -47.38
CA ILE A 4 43.56 -8.32 -45.96
C ILE A 4 42.74 -7.13 -45.43
N PHE A 5 42.43 -6.17 -46.26
CA PHE A 5 41.61 -5.01 -45.92
C PHE A 5 40.14 -5.38 -45.58
N LYS A 6 39.58 -6.35 -46.33
CA LYS A 6 38.21 -6.84 -46.08
C LYS A 6 38.06 -7.58 -44.75
N TYR A 7 39.05 -8.37 -44.37
CA TYR A 7 39.02 -9.11 -43.11
C TYR A 7 39.31 -8.20 -41.89
N SER A 8 40.16 -7.17 -42.07
CA SER A 8 40.42 -6.16 -41.02
C SER A 8 39.17 -5.32 -40.70
N THR A 9 38.40 -4.90 -41.70
CA THR A 9 37.12 -4.17 -41.50
C THR A 9 36.05 -5.06 -40.87
N LEU A 10 35.98 -6.33 -41.21
CA LEU A 10 35.02 -7.26 -40.59
C LEU A 10 35.32 -7.53 -39.12
N LEU A 11 36.63 -7.61 -38.78
CA LEU A 11 37.09 -7.81 -37.41
C LEU A 11 36.81 -6.60 -36.52
N THR A 12 36.98 -5.38 -37.01
CA THR A 12 36.65 -4.14 -36.28
C THR A 12 35.15 -3.94 -36.06
N ILE A 13 34.29 -4.30 -36.99
CA ILE A 13 32.83 -4.26 -36.83
C ILE A 13 32.35 -5.30 -35.81
N GLY A 14 32.95 -6.50 -35.81
CA GLY A 14 32.64 -7.53 -34.81
C GLY A 14 33.02 -7.16 -33.39
N MET A 15 34.06 -6.35 -33.17
CA MET A 15 34.52 -5.93 -31.84
C MET A 15 33.66 -4.80 -31.23
N LEU A 16 32.94 -4.03 -32.07
CA LEU A 16 32.05 -2.97 -31.60
C LEU A 16 30.71 -3.47 -31.03
N ILE A 17 30.35 -4.72 -31.31
CA ILE A 17 29.05 -5.29 -30.84
C ILE A 17 29.13 -5.74 -29.35
N PHE A 18 30.32 -5.90 -28.79
CA PHE A 18 30.51 -6.35 -27.40
C PHE A 18 30.56 -5.20 -26.38
N VAL A 19 30.39 -3.94 -26.78
CA VAL A 19 30.15 -2.84 -25.84
C VAL A 19 28.68 -2.87 -25.47
N SER A 20 28.25 -3.99 -24.88
CA SER A 20 26.97 -4.09 -24.20
C SER A 20 27.03 -3.14 -23.00
N CYS A 21 26.23 -2.08 -23.02
CA CYS A 21 25.94 -1.27 -21.87
C CYS A 21 25.63 -2.18 -20.68
N LYS A 22 26.55 -2.31 -19.74
CA LYS A 22 26.18 -2.68 -18.37
C LYS A 22 25.32 -1.53 -17.83
N SER A 23 24.02 -1.64 -18.01
CA SER A 23 23.09 -0.83 -17.23
C SER A 23 23.30 -1.29 -15.78
N THR A 24 24.13 -0.61 -15.04
CA THR A 24 24.03 -0.56 -13.58
C THR A 24 22.66 -0.02 -13.31
N LYS A 25 21.67 -0.91 -13.15
CA LYS A 25 20.41 -0.54 -12.52
C LYS A 25 20.81 -0.18 -11.08
N ASP A 26 20.99 1.11 -10.85
CA ASP A 26 20.93 1.61 -9.49
C ASP A 26 19.54 1.22 -8.99
N VAL A 27 19.48 0.13 -8.23
CA VAL A 27 18.27 -0.27 -7.53
C VAL A 27 18.08 0.77 -6.45
N ILE A 28 17.36 1.84 -6.78
CA ILE A 28 16.91 2.81 -5.79
C ILE A 28 15.98 2.01 -4.88
N ALA A 29 16.45 1.68 -3.69
CA ALA A 29 15.62 1.01 -2.68
C ALA A 29 14.41 1.91 -2.39
N GLU A 30 13.21 1.39 -2.61
CA GLU A 30 12.01 2.14 -2.29
C GLU A 30 11.95 2.36 -0.77
N PRO A 31 11.66 3.59 -0.31
CA PRO A 31 11.59 3.87 1.12
C PRO A 31 10.44 3.11 1.77
N VAL A 32 10.59 2.81 3.05
CA VAL A 32 9.54 2.25 3.90
C VAL A 32 8.29 3.11 3.79
N LYS A 33 7.12 2.49 3.68
CA LYS A 33 5.84 3.19 3.65
C LYS A 33 5.48 3.62 5.07
N ASP A 34 5.52 4.92 5.33
CA ASP A 34 5.07 5.48 6.61
C ASP A 34 3.53 5.48 6.67
N LEU A 35 2.99 4.48 7.37
CA LEU A 35 1.56 4.36 7.65
C LEU A 35 1.18 5.01 8.98
N ASN A 36 2.16 5.41 9.82
CA ASN A 36 1.91 6.05 11.10
C ASN A 36 1.15 7.36 10.92
N GLY A 37 0.33 7.70 11.90
CA GLY A 37 -0.40 8.95 11.93
C GLY A 37 -1.90 8.78 12.08
N ARG A 38 -2.61 9.90 12.03
CA ARG A 38 -4.05 9.98 12.21
C ARG A 38 -4.74 10.05 10.84
N TRP A 39 -5.74 9.21 10.64
CA TRP A 39 -6.43 8.99 9.38
C TRP A 39 -7.92 9.28 9.54
N ARG A 40 -8.52 10.01 8.59
CA ARG A 40 -9.96 10.20 8.49
C ARG A 40 -10.50 9.48 7.26
N ILE A 41 -11.73 9.00 7.35
CA ILE A 41 -12.43 8.42 6.20
C ILE A 41 -12.85 9.54 5.25
N VAL A 42 -12.61 9.33 3.95
CA VAL A 42 -13.07 10.21 2.87
C VAL A 42 -14.05 9.52 1.94
N MET A 43 -14.02 8.19 1.89
CA MET A 43 -14.97 7.40 1.08
C MET A 43 -15.13 6.00 1.68
N VAL A 44 -16.32 5.47 1.61
CA VAL A 44 -16.64 4.07 1.92
C VAL A 44 -17.45 3.48 0.79
N THR A 45 -17.00 2.35 0.26
CA THR A 45 -17.80 1.58 -0.70
C THR A 45 -18.10 0.19 -0.17
N ARG A 46 -19.24 -0.35 -0.57
CA ARG A 46 -19.61 -1.75 -0.39
C ARG A 46 -19.94 -2.36 -1.75
N ASN A 47 -19.24 -3.41 -2.15
CA ASN A 47 -19.41 -4.05 -3.46
C ASN A 47 -19.36 -3.02 -4.61
N THR A 48 -18.39 -2.09 -4.56
CA THR A 48 -18.21 -0.98 -5.51
C THR A 48 -19.27 0.13 -5.48
N VAL A 49 -20.31 0.01 -4.66
CA VAL A 49 -21.32 1.05 -4.48
C VAL A 49 -20.87 2.01 -3.37
N ASP A 50 -20.85 3.31 -3.65
CA ASP A 50 -20.54 4.34 -2.66
C ASP A 50 -21.64 4.40 -1.61
N ILE A 51 -21.26 4.19 -0.37
CA ILE A 51 -22.15 4.23 0.81
C ILE A 51 -21.70 5.29 1.83
N THR A 52 -20.78 6.17 1.45
CA THR A 52 -20.18 7.17 2.36
C THR A 52 -21.22 7.99 3.12
N GLN A 53 -22.31 8.38 2.46
CA GLN A 53 -23.39 9.16 3.07
C GLN A 53 -24.25 8.37 4.09
N TYR A 54 -24.17 7.03 4.07
CA TYR A 54 -24.93 6.15 4.97
C TYR A 54 -24.11 5.68 6.17
N VAL A 55 -22.82 6.04 6.20
CA VAL A 55 -21.88 5.69 7.26
C VAL A 55 -21.52 6.95 8.02
N ASP A 56 -21.61 6.93 9.35
CA ASP A 56 -21.15 8.06 10.18
C ASP A 56 -19.63 8.17 10.18
N SER A 57 -19.09 8.50 9.01
CA SER A 57 -17.66 8.58 8.77
C SER A 57 -17.03 9.89 9.26
N ALA A 58 -17.84 10.94 9.49
CA ALA A 58 -17.35 12.27 9.78
C ALA A 58 -16.54 12.35 11.09
N GLY A 59 -16.97 11.61 12.10
CA GLY A 59 -16.33 11.55 13.41
C GLY A 59 -15.27 10.46 13.53
N PHE A 60 -15.27 9.45 12.68
CA PHE A 60 -14.34 8.31 12.78
C PHE A 60 -12.90 8.74 12.55
N ARG A 61 -12.01 8.23 13.41
CA ARG A 61 -10.57 8.38 13.24
C ARG A 61 -9.88 7.06 13.55
N LEU A 62 -8.92 6.71 12.69
CA LEU A 62 -7.96 5.65 12.91
C LEU A 62 -6.59 6.29 13.14
N THR A 63 -5.98 6.04 14.28
CA THR A 63 -4.60 6.45 14.53
C THR A 63 -3.73 5.21 14.55
N LEU A 64 -2.68 5.20 13.75
CA LEU A 64 -1.63 4.17 13.73
C LEU A 64 -0.39 4.77 14.40
N GLY A 65 -0.02 4.24 15.58
CA GLY A 65 1.15 4.67 16.33
C GLY A 65 2.45 4.06 15.80
N ASP A 66 3.56 4.73 16.04
CA ASP A 66 4.92 4.25 15.74
C ASP A 66 5.37 3.12 16.68
N ASP A 67 4.66 2.95 17.80
CA ASP A 67 4.79 1.86 18.76
C ASP A 67 4.00 0.60 18.37
N ASN A 68 3.47 0.55 17.14
CA ASN A 68 2.57 -0.49 16.63
C ASN A 68 1.23 -0.59 17.37
N THR A 69 0.81 0.43 18.10
CA THR A 69 -0.55 0.50 18.65
C THR A 69 -1.49 1.22 17.66
N TYR A 70 -2.77 0.89 17.71
CA TYR A 70 -3.79 1.67 17.02
C TYR A 70 -4.92 2.08 17.96
N THR A 71 -5.52 3.22 17.66
CA THR A 71 -6.71 3.69 18.34
C THR A 71 -7.80 4.07 17.35
N LEU A 72 -9.05 3.87 17.79
CA LEU A 72 -10.25 4.23 17.05
C LEU A 72 -11.03 5.28 17.84
N GLU A 73 -11.47 6.35 17.17
CA GLU A 73 -12.38 7.34 17.71
C GLU A 73 -13.72 7.26 16.97
N ASN A 74 -14.83 7.40 17.70
CA ASN A 74 -16.21 7.34 17.18
C ASN A 74 -16.48 6.11 16.31
N ASN A 75 -16.20 4.94 16.87
CA ASN A 75 -16.24 3.65 16.19
C ASN A 75 -17.68 3.10 16.02
N ASN A 76 -18.59 3.91 15.50
CA ASN A 76 -19.99 3.52 15.22
C ASN A 76 -20.19 3.09 13.76
N ILE A 77 -19.13 2.62 13.10
CA ILE A 77 -19.16 2.21 11.71
C ILE A 77 -18.76 0.74 11.57
N PRO A 78 -19.21 0.04 10.53
CA PRO A 78 -18.82 -1.35 10.28
C PRO A 78 -17.37 -1.44 9.78
N PHE A 79 -16.40 -1.17 10.66
CA PHE A 79 -14.98 -1.30 10.36
C PHE A 79 -14.47 -2.72 10.68
N LEU A 80 -13.23 -3.01 10.30
CA LEU A 80 -12.57 -4.31 10.45
C LEU A 80 -12.45 -4.73 11.92
N VAL A 81 -12.23 -3.76 12.81
CA VAL A 81 -12.12 -3.92 14.26
C VAL A 81 -12.96 -2.87 14.97
N ASN A 82 -13.32 -3.13 16.22
CA ASN A 82 -14.23 -2.28 17.01
C ASN A 82 -13.63 -1.79 18.33
N SER A 83 -12.41 -2.17 18.65
CA SER A 83 -11.68 -1.72 19.85
C SER A 83 -10.23 -1.39 19.51
N ASN A 84 -9.54 -0.70 20.40
CA ASN A 84 -8.12 -0.37 20.28
C ASN A 84 -7.24 -1.62 20.41
N GLY A 85 -6.01 -1.55 19.89
CA GLY A 85 -5.11 -2.70 19.95
C GLY A 85 -3.76 -2.44 19.32
N SER A 86 -3.17 -3.51 18.80
CA SER A 86 -1.91 -3.47 18.04
C SER A 86 -2.13 -3.70 16.57
N TRP A 87 -1.26 -3.11 15.74
CA TRP A 87 -1.28 -3.27 14.30
C TRP A 87 0.09 -3.67 13.75
N SER A 88 0.08 -4.28 12.57
CA SER A 88 1.31 -4.57 11.81
C SER A 88 1.02 -4.59 10.32
N ALA A 89 2.03 -4.25 9.51
CA ALA A 89 2.02 -4.49 8.08
C ALA A 89 2.85 -5.75 7.77
N ASP A 90 2.49 -6.48 6.72
CA ASP A 90 3.19 -7.69 6.29
C ASP A 90 4.57 -7.39 5.69
N ASP A 91 4.74 -6.25 5.03
CA ASP A 91 6.02 -5.78 4.49
C ASP A 91 6.13 -4.26 4.67
N PRO A 92 7.22 -3.73 5.24
CA PRO A 92 7.37 -2.30 5.47
C PRO A 92 7.61 -1.48 4.18
N GLN A 93 8.16 -2.09 3.12
CA GLN A 93 8.42 -1.41 1.84
C GLN A 93 7.26 -1.56 0.87
N TYR A 94 6.66 -2.76 0.83
CA TYR A 94 5.58 -3.13 -0.08
C TYR A 94 4.39 -3.72 0.68
N PRO A 95 3.78 -2.96 1.60
CA PRO A 95 2.70 -3.48 2.42
C PRO A 95 1.48 -3.80 1.54
N TYR A 96 1.01 -5.03 1.66
CA TYR A 96 -0.18 -5.54 0.99
C TYR A 96 -1.32 -5.83 1.96
N ASN A 97 -0.97 -6.21 3.19
CA ASN A 97 -1.92 -6.47 4.25
C ASN A 97 -1.61 -5.62 5.49
N LEU A 98 -2.68 -5.17 6.13
CA LEU A 98 -2.66 -4.53 7.44
C LEU A 98 -3.43 -5.41 8.41
N SER A 99 -2.77 -5.81 9.47
CA SER A 99 -3.31 -6.67 10.52
C SER A 99 -3.57 -5.88 11.78
N PHE A 100 -4.71 -6.15 12.41
CA PHE A 100 -5.15 -5.53 13.66
C PHE A 100 -5.47 -6.62 14.69
N THR A 101 -4.91 -6.49 15.87
CA THR A 101 -5.21 -7.38 17.00
C THR A 101 -5.78 -6.54 18.14
N PRO A 102 -7.11 -6.59 18.37
CA PRO A 102 -7.74 -5.87 19.47
C PRO A 102 -7.23 -6.30 20.84
N ASN A 103 -7.15 -5.37 21.81
CA ASN A 103 -6.68 -5.67 23.16
C ASN A 103 -7.60 -6.63 23.93
N ASP A 104 -8.86 -6.70 23.56
CA ASP A 104 -9.90 -7.56 24.14
C ASP A 104 -10.08 -8.90 23.39
N SER A 105 -9.21 -9.19 22.44
CA SER A 105 -9.28 -10.39 21.59
C SER A 105 -7.89 -10.97 21.33
N THR A 106 -7.83 -12.28 21.16
CA THR A 106 -6.65 -12.97 20.63
C THR A 106 -6.72 -13.16 19.10
N THR A 107 -7.81 -12.74 18.48
CA THR A 107 -8.03 -12.89 17.04
C THR A 107 -7.42 -11.69 16.30
N THR A 108 -6.60 -11.96 15.31
CA THR A 108 -6.08 -10.95 14.39
C THR A 108 -6.99 -10.83 13.18
N PHE A 109 -7.36 -9.60 12.85
CA PHE A 109 -8.16 -9.26 11.68
C PHE A 109 -7.26 -8.62 10.63
N THR A 110 -7.37 -9.06 9.38
CA THR A 110 -6.50 -8.60 8.31
C THR A 110 -7.31 -8.00 7.17
N GLY A 111 -6.94 -6.81 6.75
CA GLY A 111 -7.45 -6.16 5.54
C GLY A 111 -6.34 -6.00 4.51
N LYS A 112 -6.68 -6.10 3.23
CA LYS A 112 -5.77 -5.70 2.15
C LYS A 112 -5.66 -4.19 2.12
N ILE A 113 -4.45 -3.69 1.82
CA ILE A 113 -4.25 -2.25 1.72
C ILE A 113 -3.72 -1.82 0.36
N GLY A 114 -4.03 -0.59 0.01
CA GLY A 114 -3.44 0.17 -1.07
C GLY A 114 -3.01 1.55 -0.57
N THR A 115 -2.06 2.15 -1.25
CA THR A 115 -1.59 3.51 -0.93
C THR A 115 -1.69 4.42 -2.15
N PRO A 116 -2.90 4.66 -2.69
CA PRO A 116 -3.07 5.48 -3.88
C PRO A 116 -2.66 6.94 -3.61
N VAL A 117 -2.12 7.58 -4.64
CA VAL A 117 -1.84 9.02 -4.59
C VAL A 117 -2.98 9.75 -5.30
N ILE A 118 -3.75 10.53 -4.55
CA ILE A 118 -4.89 11.30 -5.05
C ILE A 118 -4.58 12.77 -4.88
N LYS A 119 -4.59 13.53 -5.98
CA LYS A 119 -4.24 14.97 -6.00
C LYS A 119 -2.90 15.28 -5.32
N GLY A 120 -1.91 14.40 -5.48
CA GLY A 120 -0.58 14.54 -4.88
C GLY A 120 -0.48 14.13 -3.41
N VAL A 121 -1.56 13.73 -2.77
CA VAL A 121 -1.60 13.22 -1.39
C VAL A 121 -1.69 11.71 -1.39
N ARG A 122 -0.84 11.05 -0.58
CA ARG A 122 -0.93 9.61 -0.37
C ARG A 122 -2.08 9.31 0.58
N ASN A 123 -2.99 8.47 0.12
CA ASN A 123 -4.12 7.96 0.88
C ASN A 123 -3.84 6.54 1.35
N LEU A 124 -4.61 6.06 2.29
CA LEU A 124 -4.63 4.66 2.72
C LEU A 124 -5.99 4.06 2.34
N GLU A 125 -5.95 2.98 1.57
CA GLU A 125 -7.13 2.17 1.27
C GLU A 125 -7.08 0.90 2.08
N VAL A 126 -8.18 0.54 2.74
CA VAL A 126 -8.32 -0.74 3.46
C VAL A 126 -9.52 -1.49 2.90
N THR A 127 -9.27 -2.68 2.37
CA THR A 127 -10.30 -3.57 1.81
C THR A 127 -10.45 -4.81 2.69
N PHE A 128 -11.68 -5.13 3.05
CA PHE A 128 -11.98 -6.34 3.84
C PHE A 128 -13.39 -6.86 3.55
N SER A 129 -13.63 -8.11 3.98
CA SER A 129 -14.93 -8.77 3.83
C SER A 129 -15.32 -9.38 5.17
N PRO A 130 -16.29 -8.79 5.89
CA PRO A 130 -16.75 -9.35 7.16
C PRO A 130 -17.61 -10.60 6.92
N GLY A 131 -17.01 -11.76 7.09
CA GLY A 131 -17.69 -13.07 7.10
C GLY A 131 -18.08 -13.66 5.75
N CYS A 132 -18.49 -12.88 4.77
CA CYS A 132 -18.89 -13.37 3.45
C CYS A 132 -18.10 -12.68 2.34
N ALA A 133 -17.37 -13.46 1.54
CA ALA A 133 -16.55 -12.95 0.45
C ALA A 133 -17.34 -12.12 -0.60
N ALA A 134 -18.68 -12.31 -0.66
CA ALA A 134 -19.55 -11.48 -1.51
C ALA A 134 -19.78 -10.06 -0.98
N ASN A 135 -19.40 -9.76 0.27
CA ASN A 135 -19.51 -8.43 0.86
C ASN A 135 -18.10 -7.82 1.02
N SER A 136 -17.65 -7.10 0.03
CA SER A 136 -16.39 -6.38 0.08
C SER A 136 -16.63 -4.92 0.48
N TYR A 137 -15.96 -4.49 1.54
CA TYR A 137 -15.91 -3.09 1.95
C TYR A 137 -14.54 -2.50 1.57
N VAL A 138 -14.55 -1.29 1.07
CA VAL A 138 -13.34 -0.49 0.83
C VAL A 138 -13.48 0.83 1.56
N TYR A 139 -12.55 1.09 2.46
CA TYR A 139 -12.43 2.34 3.20
C TYR A 139 -11.25 3.12 2.66
N MET A 140 -11.50 4.31 2.17
CA MET A 140 -10.46 5.26 1.75
C MET A 140 -10.23 6.28 2.85
N PHE A 141 -8.98 6.38 3.27
CA PHE A 141 -8.54 7.30 4.31
C PHE A 141 -7.58 8.35 3.76
N GLU A 142 -7.69 9.55 4.30
CA GLU A 142 -6.74 10.64 4.13
C GLU A 142 -6.02 10.89 5.45
N LYS A 143 -4.69 11.09 5.39
CA LYS A 143 -3.90 11.44 6.57
C LYS A 143 -4.22 12.87 6.99
N ILE A 144 -4.48 13.07 8.28
CA ILE A 144 -4.71 14.39 8.86
C ILE A 144 -3.55 14.73 9.79
N GLN A 145 -3.21 15.99 9.83
CA GLN A 145 -2.16 16.53 10.70
C GLN A 145 -2.64 16.64 12.15
#